data_2a20244e228553d6ca7676d03c03b007
#
_entry.id   2a20244e228553d6ca7676d03c03b007
#
_cell.length_a   1.000
_cell.length_b   1.000
_cell.length_c   1.000
_cell.angle_alpha   90.00
_cell.angle_beta   90.00
_cell.angle_gamma   90.00
#
_symmetry.space_group_name_H-M   'P 1'
#
loop_
_entity.id
_entity.type
_entity.pdbx_description
1 polymer ?
#
loop_
_entity_poly.entity_id
_entity_poly.type
_entity_poly.pdbx_seq_one_letter_code
_entity_poly.pdbx_strand_id
1 'polypeptide(L)'
;VDFVMGSIRVGKYHMRSLDEKIPLRYGVNGQETTGPGGMAYGLRSIPAIIQIIDWMEEYSPNAWMINYSNTIAIVAEACRRLRPHAKVINICDMPIDIMTRMAQICGLKDYHDLDFNYYGLNHFGWWKGVWDKKTGKDLMPELKKYVSKNGYWVGGDFDKDTEPSWEATFKKAADCYALEPNTLPNTYMQYYYYPQYEVKNANPHHTRTDEIREYRQKIVFGECERIVKEGTAENNMWDRNATHSEYIVDICHAIAYNTGEKFLANIPNNGAISNMDPDSIVEVPCLFTSHGVEPMATGKAGIFQRGLMMEQQTCEKLVVDAYEQHSYEKMWEAFALNKTVPDALVAKKILDDMIPENKPYWPELK
;
A
#
# COMPACT_ATOMS: atom_id res chain seq x y z
N VAL A 1 2.66 6.68 -26.15
CA VAL A 1 3.36 5.78 -25.20
C VAL A 1 2.48 4.57 -24.91
N ASP A 2 3.08 3.47 -24.48
CA ASP A 2 2.35 2.23 -24.16
C ASP A 2 2.04 2.12 -22.67
N PHE A 3 2.88 2.75 -21.83
CA PHE A 3 2.72 2.77 -20.39
C PHE A 3 2.91 4.18 -19.82
N VAL A 4 2.09 4.50 -18.82
CA VAL A 4 2.20 5.69 -17.96
C VAL A 4 2.48 5.24 -16.53
N MET A 5 3.59 5.69 -15.95
CA MET A 5 3.94 5.37 -14.56
C MET A 5 3.42 6.45 -13.63
N GLY A 6 2.42 6.11 -12.82
CA GLY A 6 1.84 7.02 -11.83
C GLY A 6 2.52 6.89 -10.48
N SER A 7 3.45 7.80 -10.15
CA SER A 7 4.07 7.87 -8.83
C SER A 7 4.19 9.32 -8.39
N ILE A 8 3.12 9.83 -7.79
CA ILE A 8 3.04 11.23 -7.37
C ILE A 8 2.72 11.36 -5.88
N ARG A 9 3.10 12.50 -5.31
CA ARG A 9 2.72 12.91 -3.96
C ARG A 9 2.25 14.35 -3.94
N VAL A 10 0.94 14.55 -3.96
CA VAL A 10 0.33 15.89 -3.88
C VAL A 10 0.63 16.50 -2.50
N GLY A 11 1.10 17.75 -2.50
CA GLY A 11 1.51 18.45 -1.28
C GLY A 11 2.89 18.06 -0.73
N LYS A 12 3.58 17.11 -1.37
CA LYS A 12 4.96 16.71 -1.06
C LYS A 12 5.14 16.31 0.41
N TYR A 13 6.35 16.43 0.95
CA TYR A 13 6.67 16.09 2.34
C TYR A 13 6.04 17.01 3.39
N HIS A 14 5.71 18.25 3.02
CA HIS A 14 5.01 19.14 3.95
C HIS A 14 3.67 18.54 4.36
N MET A 15 2.82 18.20 3.38
CA MET A 15 1.50 17.62 3.68
C MET A 15 1.61 16.23 4.31
N ARG A 16 2.58 15.41 3.88
CA ARG A 16 2.85 14.13 4.55
C ARG A 16 3.16 14.31 6.04
N SER A 17 3.98 15.29 6.39
CA SER A 17 4.29 15.59 7.80
C SER A 17 3.04 15.99 8.59
N LEU A 18 2.11 16.73 7.98
CA LEU A 18 0.82 17.08 8.60
C LEU A 18 -0.10 15.86 8.74
N ASP A 19 -0.16 15.00 7.72
CA ASP A 19 -0.93 13.74 7.76
C ASP A 19 -0.46 12.83 8.91
N GLU A 20 0.83 12.85 9.25
CA GLU A 20 1.39 12.11 10.36
C GLU A 20 1.20 12.84 11.71
N LYS A 21 1.40 14.15 11.77
CA LYS A 21 1.46 14.93 13.03
C LYS A 21 0.09 15.35 13.56
N ILE A 22 -0.89 15.64 12.70
CA ILE A 22 -2.21 16.06 13.16
C ILE A 22 -2.93 14.97 13.96
N PRO A 23 -3.04 13.72 13.47
CA PRO A 23 -3.68 12.67 14.26
C PRO A 23 -2.98 12.41 15.61
N LEU A 24 -1.65 12.47 15.65
CA LEU A 24 -0.87 12.26 16.88
C LEU A 24 -1.22 13.25 17.97
N ARG A 25 -1.61 14.50 17.66
CA ARG A 25 -2.07 15.51 18.64
C ARG A 25 -3.29 15.02 19.43
N TYR A 26 -4.08 14.13 18.85
CA TYR A 26 -5.32 13.59 19.41
C TYR A 26 -5.20 12.13 19.88
N GLY A 27 -3.98 11.62 19.99
CA GLY A 27 -3.74 10.24 20.40
C GLY A 27 -4.18 9.20 19.37
N VAL A 28 -4.20 9.57 18.11
CA VAL A 28 -4.50 8.70 16.96
C VAL A 28 -3.21 8.46 16.18
N ASN A 29 -3.06 7.25 15.64
CA ASN A 29 -1.89 6.86 14.86
C ASN A 29 -1.62 7.83 13.72
N GLY A 30 -0.39 8.37 13.70
CA GLY A 30 0.10 9.29 12.68
C GLY A 30 0.85 8.56 11.58
N GLN A 31 0.13 7.95 10.67
CA GLN A 31 0.68 7.21 9.54
C GLN A 31 0.08 7.73 8.22
N GLU A 32 0.92 7.93 7.21
CA GLU A 32 0.56 8.64 5.98
C GLU A 32 -0.32 7.85 5.00
N THR A 33 -0.46 6.54 5.19
CA THR A 33 -1.26 5.68 4.28
C THR A 33 -2.34 4.88 5.01
N THR A 34 -2.45 5.04 6.34
CA THR A 34 -3.48 4.40 7.16
C THR A 34 -4.20 5.43 8.04
N GLY A 35 -5.43 5.13 8.46
CA GLY A 35 -6.21 6.02 9.31
C GLY A 35 -6.50 7.39 8.71
N PRO A 36 -6.73 8.42 9.52
CA PRO A 36 -7.05 9.78 9.05
C PRO A 36 -5.98 10.38 8.13
N GLY A 37 -4.69 10.15 8.41
CA GLY A 37 -3.60 10.61 7.55
C GLY A 37 -3.66 10.01 6.15
N GLY A 38 -3.89 8.69 6.06
CA GLY A 38 -4.05 8.00 4.80
C GLY A 38 -5.29 8.45 4.01
N MET A 39 -6.39 8.70 4.69
CA MET A 39 -7.62 9.22 4.07
C MET A 39 -7.42 10.65 3.56
N ALA A 40 -6.76 11.50 4.33
CA ALA A 40 -6.41 12.87 3.91
C ALA A 40 -5.52 12.89 2.67
N TYR A 41 -4.53 12.01 2.63
CA TYR A 41 -3.68 11.84 1.46
C TYR A 41 -4.45 11.29 0.26
N GLY A 42 -5.32 10.29 0.46
CA GLY A 42 -6.18 9.74 -0.58
C GLY A 42 -7.06 10.80 -1.24
N LEU A 43 -7.82 11.55 -0.43
CA LEU A 43 -8.68 12.64 -0.91
C LEU A 43 -7.89 13.66 -1.74
N ARG A 44 -6.67 13.97 -1.32
CA ARG A 44 -5.76 14.89 -1.99
C ARG A 44 -5.21 14.35 -3.32
N SER A 45 -5.06 13.02 -3.41
CA SER A 45 -4.50 12.36 -4.59
C SER A 45 -5.52 12.19 -5.73
N ILE A 46 -6.80 12.05 -5.42
CA ILE A 46 -7.87 11.80 -6.40
C ILE A 46 -7.82 12.76 -7.59
N PRO A 47 -7.92 14.11 -7.42
CA PRO A 47 -8.01 15.01 -8.55
C PRO A 47 -6.78 14.95 -9.45
N ALA A 48 -5.59 14.77 -8.89
CA ALA A 48 -4.36 14.70 -9.66
C ALA A 48 -4.26 13.41 -10.49
N ILE A 49 -4.68 12.27 -9.92
CA ILE A 49 -4.68 11.00 -10.66
C ILE A 49 -5.72 11.01 -11.78
N ILE A 50 -6.92 11.53 -11.52
CA ILE A 50 -7.96 11.68 -12.55
C ILE A 50 -7.46 12.58 -13.69
N GLN A 51 -6.78 13.68 -13.39
CA GLN A 51 -6.18 14.53 -14.40
C GLN A 51 -5.11 13.81 -15.26
N ILE A 52 -4.27 12.97 -14.65
CA ILE A 52 -3.28 12.18 -15.40
C ILE A 52 -3.99 11.16 -16.31
N ILE A 53 -5.07 10.54 -15.83
CA ILE A 53 -5.88 9.61 -16.64
C ILE A 53 -6.51 10.34 -17.82
N ASP A 54 -7.07 11.54 -17.61
CA ASP A 54 -7.65 12.35 -18.68
C ASP A 54 -6.61 12.67 -19.77
N TRP A 55 -5.39 13.07 -19.38
CA TRP A 55 -4.30 13.28 -20.31
C TRP A 55 -3.86 11.98 -21.01
N MET A 56 -3.83 10.86 -20.30
CA MET A 56 -3.52 9.57 -20.91
C MET A 56 -4.55 9.21 -21.97
N GLU A 57 -5.83 9.36 -21.68
CA GLU A 57 -6.91 9.09 -22.66
C GLU A 57 -6.87 10.02 -23.85
N GLU A 58 -6.49 11.29 -23.65
CA GLU A 58 -6.36 12.27 -24.75
C GLU A 58 -5.14 11.99 -25.65
N TYR A 59 -3.96 11.75 -25.05
CA TYR A 59 -2.70 11.69 -25.82
C TYR A 59 -2.21 10.27 -26.13
N SER A 60 -2.69 9.27 -25.39
CA SER A 60 -2.27 7.86 -25.53
C SER A 60 -3.38 6.89 -25.13
N PRO A 61 -4.53 6.87 -25.83
CA PRO A 61 -5.76 6.18 -25.41
C PRO A 61 -5.61 4.65 -25.28
N ASN A 62 -4.55 4.08 -25.84
CA ASN A 62 -4.26 2.65 -25.74
C ASN A 62 -3.29 2.30 -24.58
N ALA A 63 -2.69 3.30 -23.96
CA ALA A 63 -1.71 3.09 -22.89
C ALA A 63 -2.35 2.47 -21.63
N TRP A 64 -1.53 1.74 -20.89
CA TRP A 64 -1.83 1.32 -19.53
C TRP A 64 -1.20 2.27 -18.52
N MET A 65 -1.96 2.70 -17.52
CA MET A 65 -1.40 3.38 -16.37
C MET A 65 -1.09 2.37 -15.26
N ILE A 66 0.18 2.26 -14.88
CA ILE A 66 0.58 1.54 -13.67
C ILE A 66 0.68 2.56 -12.55
N ASN A 67 -0.33 2.60 -11.69
CA ASN A 67 -0.40 3.57 -10.60
C ASN A 67 0.20 3.01 -9.31
N TYR A 68 1.17 3.74 -8.78
CA TYR A 68 1.89 3.47 -7.53
C TYR A 68 1.69 4.57 -6.49
N SER A 69 0.75 5.49 -6.75
CA SER A 69 0.48 6.64 -5.88
C SER A 69 -0.48 6.26 -4.77
N ASN A 70 -0.08 6.50 -3.53
CA ASN A 70 -0.90 6.29 -2.34
C ASN A 70 -1.97 7.41 -2.17
N THR A 71 -3.01 7.17 -1.44
CA THR A 71 -3.43 5.92 -0.80
C THR A 71 -4.11 5.04 -1.84
N ILE A 72 -3.52 3.91 -2.15
CA ILE A 72 -3.85 3.12 -3.35
C ILE A 72 -5.31 2.65 -3.36
N ALA A 73 -5.85 2.15 -2.25
CA ALA A 73 -7.24 1.66 -2.23
C ALA A 73 -8.25 2.77 -2.51
N ILE A 74 -8.06 3.97 -1.95
CA ILE A 74 -8.92 5.14 -2.19
C ILE A 74 -8.79 5.61 -3.65
N VAL A 75 -7.57 5.67 -4.16
CA VAL A 75 -7.31 6.05 -5.55
C VAL A 75 -7.92 5.05 -6.53
N ALA A 76 -7.77 3.75 -6.26
CA ALA A 76 -8.36 2.69 -7.07
C ALA A 76 -9.90 2.76 -7.10
N GLU A 77 -10.51 3.01 -5.94
CA GLU A 77 -11.96 3.22 -5.85
C GLU A 77 -12.40 4.46 -6.64
N ALA A 78 -11.66 5.56 -6.55
CA ALA A 78 -11.95 6.76 -7.34
C ALA A 78 -11.78 6.51 -8.85
N CYS A 79 -10.73 5.82 -9.29
CA CYS A 79 -10.54 5.43 -10.68
C CYS A 79 -11.72 4.57 -11.19
N ARG A 80 -12.13 3.56 -10.42
CA ARG A 80 -13.26 2.70 -10.74
C ARG A 80 -14.55 3.48 -10.95
N ARG A 81 -14.83 4.47 -10.11
CA ARG A 81 -16.07 5.27 -10.18
C ARG A 81 -16.01 6.35 -11.25
N LEU A 82 -14.92 7.12 -11.28
CA LEU A 82 -14.82 8.33 -12.09
C LEU A 82 -14.30 8.08 -13.52
N ARG A 83 -13.53 7.01 -13.72
CA ARG A 83 -12.96 6.62 -15.04
C ARG A 83 -13.02 5.10 -15.24
N PRO A 84 -14.25 4.49 -15.24
CA PRO A 84 -14.42 3.03 -15.24
C PRO A 84 -13.88 2.33 -16.50
N HIS A 85 -13.61 3.07 -17.57
CA HIS A 85 -13.10 2.52 -18.83
C HIS A 85 -11.59 2.72 -19.00
N ALA A 86 -10.95 3.49 -18.12
CA ALA A 86 -9.53 3.75 -18.19
C ALA A 86 -8.72 2.48 -17.84
N LYS A 87 -7.65 2.26 -18.60
CA LYS A 87 -6.72 1.14 -18.36
C LYS A 87 -5.76 1.46 -17.24
N VAL A 88 -6.24 1.39 -16.00
CA VAL A 88 -5.47 1.69 -14.79
C VAL A 88 -5.29 0.44 -13.93
N ILE A 89 -4.05 0.17 -13.56
CA ILE A 89 -3.68 -0.91 -12.63
C ILE A 89 -3.04 -0.25 -11.41
N ASN A 90 -3.61 -0.50 -10.23
CA ASN A 90 -3.12 0.04 -8.97
C ASN A 90 -2.32 -1.03 -8.24
N ILE A 91 -1.06 -0.75 -7.92
CA ILE A 91 -0.12 -1.71 -7.33
C ILE A 91 0.57 -1.15 -6.07
N CYS A 92 1.03 -2.06 -5.22
CA CYS A 92 1.86 -1.77 -4.05
C CYS A 92 3.02 -2.75 -3.96
N ASP A 93 4.18 -2.27 -3.55
CA ASP A 93 5.40 -3.06 -3.39
C ASP A 93 5.54 -3.73 -2.02
N MET A 94 4.78 -3.28 -1.01
CA MET A 94 4.90 -3.82 0.34
C MET A 94 4.71 -5.35 0.40
N PRO A 95 3.70 -5.95 -0.25
CA PRO A 95 3.59 -7.41 -0.28
C PRO A 95 4.79 -8.08 -0.96
N ILE A 96 5.39 -7.43 -1.94
CA ILE A 96 6.53 -7.96 -2.70
C ILE A 96 7.80 -7.96 -1.83
N ASP A 97 8.05 -6.89 -1.07
CA ASP A 97 9.14 -6.85 -0.11
C ASP A 97 8.98 -7.96 0.96
N ILE A 98 7.77 -8.14 1.49
CA ILE A 98 7.50 -9.21 2.45
C ILE A 98 7.72 -10.60 1.81
N MET A 99 7.30 -10.82 0.56
CA MET A 99 7.53 -12.09 -0.15
C MET A 99 9.01 -12.32 -0.42
N THR A 100 9.78 -11.29 -0.77
CA THR A 100 11.24 -11.39 -0.90
C THR A 100 11.88 -11.83 0.41
N ARG A 101 11.44 -11.27 1.55
CA ARG A 101 11.87 -11.72 2.89
C ARG A 101 11.46 -13.15 3.19
N MET A 102 10.24 -13.56 2.82
CA MET A 102 9.79 -14.95 2.95
C MET A 102 10.68 -15.90 2.14
N ALA A 103 11.05 -15.52 0.93
CA ALA A 103 11.98 -16.29 0.10
C ALA A 103 13.34 -16.46 0.79
N GLN A 104 13.93 -15.35 1.29
CA GLN A 104 15.20 -15.38 2.03
C GLN A 104 15.13 -16.26 3.29
N ILE A 105 14.04 -16.18 4.06
CA ILE A 105 13.82 -17.04 5.24
C ILE A 105 13.83 -18.53 4.86
N CYS A 106 13.33 -18.87 3.67
CA CYS A 106 13.27 -20.26 3.17
C CYS A 106 14.50 -20.64 2.32
N GLY A 107 15.54 -19.80 2.23
CA GLY A 107 16.74 -20.07 1.47
C GLY A 107 16.56 -19.99 -0.06
N LEU A 108 15.55 -19.27 -0.51
CA LEU A 108 15.29 -18.96 -1.93
C LEU A 108 15.84 -17.55 -2.26
N LYS A 109 15.93 -17.22 -3.55
CA LYS A 109 16.55 -15.99 -3.99
C LYS A 109 15.67 -14.76 -3.72
N ASP A 110 14.46 -14.75 -4.25
CA ASP A 110 13.54 -13.61 -4.17
C ASP A 110 12.08 -14.05 -4.41
N TYR A 111 11.15 -13.09 -4.51
CA TYR A 111 9.72 -13.37 -4.66
C TYR A 111 9.35 -14.14 -5.95
N HIS A 112 10.17 -14.10 -7.00
CA HIS A 112 9.92 -14.84 -8.24
C HIS A 112 9.96 -16.36 -8.05
N ASP A 113 10.68 -16.82 -7.00
CA ASP A 113 10.75 -18.23 -6.64
C ASP A 113 9.52 -18.73 -5.87
N LEU A 114 8.60 -17.82 -5.53
CA LEU A 114 7.41 -18.13 -4.75
C LEU A 114 6.16 -18.25 -5.63
N ASP A 115 5.33 -19.21 -5.30
CA ASP A 115 3.90 -19.21 -5.59
C ASP A 115 3.12 -18.88 -4.32
N PHE A 116 1.99 -18.17 -4.42
CA PHE A 116 1.33 -17.63 -3.24
C PHE A 116 -0.18 -17.50 -3.39
N ASN A 117 -0.89 -17.52 -2.26
CA ASN A 117 -2.29 -17.15 -2.13
C ASN A 117 -2.40 -16.05 -1.06
N TYR A 118 -2.76 -14.85 -1.49
CA TYR A 118 -2.91 -13.65 -0.68
C TYR A 118 -4.30 -13.05 -0.87
N TYR A 119 -4.83 -12.41 0.13
CA TYR A 119 -6.08 -11.67 0.03
C TYR A 119 -6.10 -10.53 1.05
N GLY A 120 -6.76 -9.45 0.68
CA GLY A 120 -6.92 -8.30 1.56
C GLY A 120 -7.35 -7.04 0.82
N LEU A 121 -7.06 -5.92 1.46
CA LEU A 121 -7.06 -4.59 0.88
C LEU A 121 -5.63 -4.08 0.85
N ASN A 122 -5.37 -2.95 0.18
CA ASN A 122 -4.03 -2.38 0.22
C ASN A 122 -3.57 -2.08 1.65
N HIS A 123 -2.37 -2.51 2.02
CA HIS A 123 -1.81 -2.44 3.37
C HIS A 123 -2.63 -3.17 4.45
N PHE A 124 -3.48 -4.11 4.05
CA PHE A 124 -4.45 -4.72 4.93
C PHE A 124 -4.79 -6.14 4.48
N GLY A 125 -3.86 -7.09 4.61
CA GLY A 125 -4.05 -8.41 4.02
C GLY A 125 -3.25 -9.53 4.68
N TRP A 126 -3.45 -10.74 4.12
CA TRP A 126 -2.92 -11.99 4.69
C TRP A 126 -2.57 -13.01 3.61
N TRP A 127 -1.47 -13.74 3.82
CA TRP A 127 -1.14 -14.94 3.04
C TRP A 127 -1.79 -16.16 3.66
N LYS A 128 -2.56 -16.89 2.84
CA LYS A 128 -3.13 -18.20 3.17
C LYS A 128 -2.17 -19.34 2.84
N GLY A 129 -1.31 -19.15 1.85
CA GLY A 129 -0.38 -20.14 1.38
C GLY A 129 0.79 -19.50 0.66
N VAL A 130 1.95 -20.12 0.83
CA VAL A 130 3.19 -19.75 0.13
C VAL A 130 3.90 -21.06 -0.20
N TRP A 131 4.29 -21.22 -1.46
CA TRP A 131 4.95 -22.43 -1.97
C TRP A 131 6.22 -22.05 -2.72
N ASP A 132 7.21 -22.94 -2.70
CA ASP A 132 8.32 -22.91 -3.64
C ASP A 132 7.75 -23.18 -5.06
N LYS A 133 7.86 -22.21 -5.94
CA LYS A 133 7.29 -22.24 -7.29
C LYS A 133 7.85 -23.38 -8.14
N LYS A 134 9.12 -23.76 -7.93
CA LYS A 134 9.81 -24.79 -8.69
C LYS A 134 9.46 -26.22 -8.23
N THR A 135 9.36 -26.41 -6.91
CA THR A 135 9.20 -27.75 -6.32
C THR A 135 7.77 -28.05 -5.86
N GLY A 136 6.93 -27.01 -5.70
CA GLY A 136 5.60 -27.11 -5.11
C GLY A 136 5.60 -27.35 -3.60
N LYS A 137 6.77 -27.26 -2.93
CA LYS A 137 6.87 -27.45 -1.47
C LYS A 137 6.08 -26.36 -0.74
N ASP A 138 5.22 -26.75 0.20
CA ASP A 138 4.55 -25.83 1.10
C ASP A 138 5.56 -25.19 2.08
N LEU A 139 5.69 -23.87 2.05
CA LEU A 139 6.61 -23.09 2.88
C LEU A 139 5.93 -22.53 4.13
N MET A 140 4.61 -22.61 4.25
CA MET A 140 3.86 -22.07 5.39
C MET A 140 4.32 -22.60 6.75
N PRO A 141 4.60 -23.89 6.95
CA PRO A 141 5.07 -24.39 8.25
C PRO A 141 6.39 -23.76 8.70
N GLU A 142 7.33 -23.57 7.79
CA GLU A 142 8.63 -22.97 8.06
C GLU A 142 8.50 -21.46 8.32
N LEU A 143 7.76 -20.76 7.47
CA LEU A 143 7.48 -19.34 7.60
C LEU A 143 6.76 -19.01 8.92
N LYS A 144 5.71 -19.76 9.27
CA LYS A 144 4.98 -19.59 10.53
C LYS A 144 5.89 -19.76 11.75
N LYS A 145 6.75 -20.77 11.73
CA LYS A 145 7.73 -21.01 12.81
C LYS A 145 8.72 -19.87 12.95
N TYR A 146 9.18 -19.28 11.84
CA TYR A 146 10.11 -18.17 11.84
C TYR A 146 9.42 -16.88 12.26
N VAL A 147 8.30 -16.53 11.59
CA VAL A 147 7.56 -15.28 11.80
C VAL A 147 7.03 -15.16 13.22
N SER A 148 6.64 -16.26 13.86
CA SER A 148 6.20 -16.25 15.26
C SER A 148 7.25 -15.74 16.27
N LYS A 149 8.52 -15.70 15.88
CA LYS A 149 9.63 -15.27 16.75
C LYS A 149 10.29 -13.96 16.28
N ASN A 150 10.44 -13.81 14.96
CA ASN A 150 11.29 -12.79 14.36
C ASN A 150 10.50 -11.79 13.50
N GLY A 151 9.18 -12.01 13.30
CA GLY A 151 8.44 -11.34 12.24
C GLY A 151 9.06 -11.66 10.88
N TYR A 152 9.12 -10.65 10.00
CA TYR A 152 9.78 -10.77 8.69
C TYR A 152 11.22 -10.23 8.70
N TRP A 153 11.80 -9.98 9.87
CA TRP A 153 13.18 -9.54 9.97
C TRP A 153 14.15 -10.68 9.66
N VAL A 154 14.95 -10.52 8.62
CA VAL A 154 15.96 -11.51 8.18
C VAL A 154 17.30 -11.26 8.86
N GLY A 155 17.70 -9.99 8.91
CA GLY A 155 18.99 -9.57 9.51
C GLY A 155 20.20 -9.80 8.59
N GLY A 156 21.40 -9.62 9.17
CA GLY A 156 22.67 -9.82 8.45
C GLY A 156 22.84 -8.86 7.26
N ASP A 157 23.51 -9.34 6.22
CA ASP A 157 23.78 -8.51 5.02
C ASP A 157 22.51 -8.10 4.26
N PHE A 158 21.43 -8.88 4.39
CA PHE A 158 20.17 -8.56 3.73
C PHE A 158 19.55 -7.26 4.26
N ASP A 159 19.58 -7.05 5.57
CA ASP A 159 18.93 -5.91 6.24
C ASP A 159 19.90 -4.82 6.70
N LYS A 160 21.17 -4.86 6.32
CA LYS A 160 22.19 -3.93 6.83
C LYS A 160 21.92 -2.45 6.56
N ASP A 161 21.22 -2.16 5.47
CA ASP A 161 20.87 -0.80 5.04
C ASP A 161 19.40 -0.45 5.34
N THR A 162 18.68 -1.31 6.09
CA THR A 162 17.28 -1.11 6.47
C THR A 162 17.17 -0.08 7.60
N GLU A 163 16.31 0.92 7.42
CA GLU A 163 16.11 1.96 8.45
C GLU A 163 15.47 1.39 9.72
N PRO A 164 15.79 1.97 10.89
CA PRO A 164 15.29 1.47 12.18
C PRO A 164 13.76 1.34 12.28
N SER A 165 13.01 2.25 11.66
CA SER A 165 11.54 2.18 11.64
C SER A 165 11.02 0.95 10.87
N TRP A 166 11.70 0.54 9.79
CA TRP A 166 11.36 -0.67 9.05
C TRP A 166 11.78 -1.94 9.79
N GLU A 167 12.94 -1.94 10.46
CA GLU A 167 13.32 -3.04 11.35
C GLU A 167 12.23 -3.30 12.40
N ALA A 168 11.77 -2.23 13.07
CA ALA A 168 10.69 -2.33 14.05
C ALA A 168 9.40 -2.86 13.42
N THR A 169 9.04 -2.38 12.23
CA THR A 169 7.85 -2.81 11.48
C THR A 169 7.91 -4.29 11.12
N PHE A 170 9.02 -4.79 10.58
CA PHE A 170 9.15 -6.20 10.23
C PHE A 170 9.15 -7.11 11.46
N LYS A 171 9.80 -6.71 12.56
CA LYS A 171 9.76 -7.46 13.82
C LYS A 171 8.36 -7.51 14.44
N LYS A 172 7.60 -6.42 14.36
CA LYS A 172 6.23 -6.32 14.91
C LYS A 172 5.24 -7.28 14.24
N ALA A 173 5.53 -7.76 13.04
CA ALA A 173 4.72 -8.79 12.38
C ALA A 173 4.59 -10.07 13.22
N ALA A 174 5.52 -10.37 14.15
CA ALA A 174 5.40 -11.50 15.06
C ALA A 174 4.19 -11.35 16.00
N ASP A 175 3.96 -10.15 16.52
CA ASP A 175 2.80 -9.88 17.39
C ASP A 175 1.49 -9.93 16.59
N CYS A 176 1.50 -9.42 15.36
CA CYS A 176 0.33 -9.52 14.47
C CYS A 176 -0.01 -10.97 14.15
N TYR A 177 1.00 -11.80 13.87
CA TYR A 177 0.83 -13.23 13.65
C TYR A 177 0.28 -13.96 14.86
N ALA A 178 0.68 -13.58 16.07
CA ALA A 178 0.20 -14.20 17.32
C ALA A 178 -1.32 -14.04 17.52
N LEU A 179 -1.92 -12.96 16.99
CA LEU A 179 -3.37 -12.75 17.02
C LEU A 179 -4.12 -13.63 16.02
N GLU A 180 -3.51 -13.93 14.89
CA GLU A 180 -4.15 -14.63 13.75
C GLU A 180 -3.18 -15.69 13.18
N PRO A 181 -2.90 -16.79 13.91
CA PRO A 181 -1.85 -17.75 13.56
C PRO A 181 -2.18 -18.67 12.38
N ASN A 182 -3.38 -18.58 11.81
CA ASN A 182 -3.77 -19.37 10.66
C ASN A 182 -3.21 -18.84 9.34
N THR A 183 -2.92 -17.53 9.29
CA THR A 183 -2.41 -16.82 8.12
C THR A 183 -1.16 -16.03 8.47
N LEU A 184 -0.41 -15.57 7.47
CA LEU A 184 0.70 -14.64 7.67
C LEU A 184 0.22 -13.21 7.36
N PRO A 185 0.31 -12.27 8.31
CA PRO A 185 -0.21 -10.91 8.13
C PRO A 185 0.72 -10.03 7.31
N ASN A 186 0.15 -9.05 6.59
CA ASN A 186 0.88 -7.88 6.12
C ASN A 186 1.38 -7.06 7.32
N THR A 187 2.56 -6.48 7.24
CA THR A 187 3.19 -5.72 8.33
C THR A 187 2.40 -4.50 8.77
N TYR A 188 1.63 -3.88 7.86
CA TYR A 188 0.77 -2.73 8.19
C TYR A 188 -0.40 -3.08 9.10
N MET A 189 -0.70 -4.39 9.30
CA MET A 189 -1.71 -4.80 10.28
C MET A 189 -1.40 -4.32 11.70
N GLN A 190 -0.14 -4.01 12.02
CA GLN A 190 0.25 -3.42 13.30
C GLN A 190 -0.53 -2.15 13.62
N TYR A 191 -0.77 -1.27 12.66
CA TYR A 191 -1.50 0.00 12.85
C TYR A 191 -2.96 -0.20 13.21
N TYR A 192 -3.55 -1.31 12.79
CA TYR A 192 -4.95 -1.67 13.06
C TYR A 192 -5.12 -2.57 14.28
N TYR A 193 -4.15 -3.46 14.53
CA TYR A 193 -4.20 -4.35 15.70
C TYR A 193 -3.72 -3.67 16.97
N TYR A 194 -2.74 -2.79 16.84
CA TYR A 194 -2.05 -2.16 17.99
C TYR A 194 -1.98 -0.62 17.86
N PRO A 195 -3.08 0.10 17.52
CA PRO A 195 -3.01 1.54 17.27
C PRO A 195 -2.46 2.33 18.48
N GLN A 196 -2.81 1.96 19.71
CA GLN A 196 -2.32 2.62 20.91
C GLN A 196 -0.83 2.36 21.19
N TYR A 197 -0.30 1.21 20.76
CA TYR A 197 1.13 0.93 20.83
C TYR A 197 1.87 1.86 19.86
N GLU A 198 1.37 2.01 18.64
CA GLU A 198 1.97 2.90 17.64
C GLU A 198 1.97 4.36 18.09
N VAL A 199 0.86 4.85 18.65
CA VAL A 199 0.77 6.20 19.25
C VAL A 199 1.78 6.40 20.38
N LYS A 200 1.88 5.43 21.28
CA LYS A 200 2.79 5.52 22.44
C LYS A 200 4.27 5.57 22.04
N ASN A 201 4.62 4.89 20.96
CA ASN A 201 6.02 4.81 20.48
C ASN A 201 6.33 5.85 19.39
N ALA A 202 5.34 6.57 18.88
CA ALA A 202 5.56 7.65 17.92
C ALA A 202 6.24 8.86 18.58
N ASN A 203 7.16 9.47 17.83
CA ASN A 203 7.73 10.77 18.21
C ASN A 203 7.09 11.87 17.35
N PRO A 204 6.18 12.70 17.89
CA PRO A 204 5.52 13.75 17.11
C PRO A 204 6.46 14.85 16.61
N HIS A 205 7.68 14.95 17.17
CA HIS A 205 8.71 15.90 16.73
C HIS A 205 9.64 15.33 15.66
N HIS A 206 9.66 14.00 15.48
CA HIS A 206 10.47 13.30 14.49
C HIS A 206 9.70 12.08 13.98
N THR A 207 8.84 12.32 13.00
CA THR A 207 8.02 11.28 12.38
C THR A 207 8.74 10.58 11.23
N ARG A 208 8.11 9.58 10.62
CA ARG A 208 8.67 8.90 9.45
C ARG A 208 9.02 9.84 8.30
N THR A 209 8.26 10.91 8.12
CA THR A 209 8.58 11.96 7.13
C THR A 209 9.92 12.61 7.41
N ASP A 210 10.22 12.91 8.68
CA ASP A 210 11.49 13.55 9.06
C ASP A 210 12.66 12.58 8.84
N GLU A 211 12.51 11.29 9.20
CA GLU A 211 13.48 10.23 8.91
C GLU A 211 13.80 10.12 7.41
N ILE A 212 12.77 10.09 6.55
CA ILE A 212 12.97 10.02 5.10
C ILE A 212 13.73 11.24 4.57
N ARG A 213 13.40 12.44 5.04
CA ARG A 213 14.07 13.69 4.59
C ARG A 213 15.51 13.74 5.05
N GLU A 214 15.82 13.25 6.23
CA GLU A 214 17.18 13.30 6.80
C GLU A 214 18.12 12.27 6.19
N TYR A 215 17.61 11.09 5.88
CA TYR A 215 18.41 9.96 5.41
C TYR A 215 18.12 9.61 3.95
N ARG A 216 16.98 9.02 3.66
CA ARG A 216 16.69 8.44 2.34
C ARG A 216 16.74 9.45 1.21
N GLN A 217 16.17 10.63 1.39
CA GLN A 217 16.16 11.66 0.37
C GLN A 217 17.58 12.12 0.02
N LYS A 218 18.43 12.33 1.02
CA LYS A 218 19.83 12.75 0.79
C LYS A 218 20.63 11.68 0.08
N ILE A 219 20.47 10.42 0.48
CA ILE A 219 21.16 9.29 -0.14
C ILE A 219 20.74 9.14 -1.60
N VAL A 220 19.42 9.14 -1.87
CA VAL A 220 18.89 9.00 -3.23
C VAL A 220 19.34 10.14 -4.14
N PHE A 221 19.24 11.38 -3.70
CA PHE A 221 19.67 12.51 -4.53
C PHE A 221 21.19 12.55 -4.71
N GLY A 222 21.95 12.23 -3.67
CA GLY A 222 23.42 12.12 -3.80
C GLY A 222 23.83 11.07 -4.82
N GLU A 223 23.15 9.93 -4.84
CA GLU A 223 23.40 8.89 -5.84
C GLU A 223 22.99 9.33 -7.25
N CYS A 224 21.85 9.99 -7.41
CA CYS A 224 21.45 10.57 -8.70
C CYS A 224 22.48 11.59 -9.22
N GLU A 225 22.97 12.46 -8.34
CA GLU A 225 24.02 13.43 -8.68
C GLU A 225 25.33 12.73 -9.10
N ARG A 226 25.71 11.66 -8.39
CA ARG A 226 26.87 10.83 -8.76
C ARG A 226 26.70 10.23 -10.15
N ILE A 227 25.58 9.57 -10.43
CA ILE A 227 25.28 8.94 -11.72
C ILE A 227 25.33 9.97 -12.86
N VAL A 228 24.72 11.14 -12.66
CA VAL A 228 24.75 12.22 -13.67
C VAL A 228 26.19 12.72 -13.90
N LYS A 229 26.97 12.89 -12.83
CA LYS A 229 28.36 13.37 -12.92
C LYS A 229 29.30 12.37 -13.58
N GLU A 230 29.15 11.09 -13.27
CA GLU A 230 29.99 10.01 -13.79
C GLU A 230 29.54 9.50 -15.17
N GLY A 231 28.30 9.79 -15.57
CA GLY A 231 27.70 9.33 -16.82
C GLY A 231 27.41 7.84 -16.88
N THR A 232 27.40 7.16 -15.72
CA THR A 232 27.12 5.72 -15.62
C THR A 232 26.29 5.40 -14.38
N ALA A 233 25.38 4.46 -14.52
CA ALA A 233 24.60 3.89 -13.42
C ALA A 233 25.20 2.58 -12.88
N GLU A 234 26.37 2.16 -13.37
CA GLU A 234 27.04 0.96 -12.86
C GLU A 234 27.36 1.09 -11.36
N ASN A 235 27.22 0.00 -10.63
CA ASN A 235 27.43 -0.06 -9.18
C ASN A 235 26.57 0.95 -8.38
N ASN A 236 25.36 1.24 -8.85
CA ASN A 236 24.45 2.10 -8.11
C ASN A 236 23.95 1.41 -6.83
N MET A 237 23.48 2.22 -5.87
CA MET A 237 23.00 1.72 -4.59
C MET A 237 21.76 0.82 -4.69
N TRP A 238 21.01 0.89 -5.79
CA TRP A 238 19.79 0.11 -5.98
C TRP A 238 20.02 -1.27 -6.58
N ASP A 239 21.23 -1.57 -7.10
CA ASP A 239 21.54 -2.89 -7.67
C ASP A 239 21.34 -4.04 -6.68
N ARG A 240 21.37 -3.75 -5.38
CA ARG A 240 21.18 -4.73 -4.31
C ARG A 240 19.72 -4.91 -3.88
N ASN A 241 18.87 -3.92 -4.15
CA ASN A 241 17.45 -3.87 -3.72
C ASN A 241 16.55 -3.40 -4.87
N ALA A 242 16.75 -3.95 -6.06
CA ALA A 242 15.99 -3.60 -7.27
C ALA A 242 14.52 -4.07 -7.24
N THR A 243 14.12 -4.88 -6.25
CA THR A 243 12.81 -5.54 -6.16
C THR A 243 11.62 -4.60 -6.45
N HIS A 244 11.66 -3.37 -5.94
CA HIS A 244 10.57 -2.40 -6.16
C HIS A 244 10.47 -1.92 -7.62
N SER A 245 11.60 -1.64 -8.27
CA SER A 245 11.63 -1.19 -9.66
C SER A 245 11.44 -2.36 -10.62
N GLU A 246 12.00 -3.52 -10.33
CA GLU A 246 11.81 -4.75 -11.10
C GLU A 246 10.34 -5.12 -11.18
N TYR A 247 9.62 -5.09 -10.06
CA TYR A 247 8.20 -5.42 -10.00
C TYR A 247 7.34 -4.63 -10.99
N ILE A 248 7.58 -3.31 -11.13
CA ILE A 248 6.85 -2.46 -12.08
C ILE A 248 7.21 -2.86 -13.52
N VAL A 249 8.48 -3.14 -13.79
CA VAL A 249 8.97 -3.55 -15.11
C VAL A 249 8.40 -4.91 -15.48
N ASP A 250 8.36 -5.86 -14.55
CA ASP A 250 7.80 -7.19 -14.75
C ASP A 250 6.31 -7.14 -15.12
N ILE A 251 5.55 -6.27 -14.46
CA ILE A 251 4.13 -6.03 -14.80
C ILE A 251 4.01 -5.49 -16.22
N CYS A 252 4.81 -4.48 -16.59
CA CYS A 252 4.79 -3.94 -17.95
C CYS A 252 5.18 -5.00 -18.98
N HIS A 253 6.19 -5.82 -18.67
CA HIS A 253 6.61 -6.94 -19.51
C HIS A 253 5.49 -7.96 -19.70
N ALA A 254 4.81 -8.34 -18.60
CA ALA A 254 3.72 -9.31 -18.65
C ALA A 254 2.56 -8.84 -19.57
N ILE A 255 2.22 -7.56 -19.50
CA ILE A 255 1.18 -6.97 -20.35
C ILE A 255 1.66 -6.88 -21.80
N ALA A 256 2.87 -6.36 -22.04
CA ALA A 256 3.41 -6.13 -23.38
C ALA A 256 3.61 -7.43 -24.16
N TYR A 257 4.06 -8.48 -23.51
CA TYR A 257 4.38 -9.78 -24.12
C TYR A 257 3.34 -10.87 -23.88
N ASN A 258 2.23 -10.53 -23.19
CA ASN A 258 1.13 -11.47 -22.91
C ASN A 258 1.59 -12.76 -22.21
N THR A 259 2.41 -12.63 -21.17
CA THR A 259 3.03 -13.80 -20.51
C THR A 259 2.05 -14.57 -19.60
N GLY A 260 0.98 -13.94 -19.13
CA GLY A 260 0.05 -14.53 -18.18
C GLY A 260 0.67 -14.74 -16.78
N GLU A 261 1.64 -13.91 -16.41
CA GLU A 261 2.29 -14.00 -15.10
C GLU A 261 1.38 -13.50 -13.99
N LYS A 262 1.64 -14.03 -12.77
CA LYS A 262 0.85 -13.74 -11.57
C LYS A 262 1.52 -12.67 -10.72
N PHE A 263 0.79 -11.55 -10.51
CA PHE A 263 1.20 -10.48 -9.59
C PHE A 263 0.03 -10.09 -8.68
N LEU A 264 0.28 -9.22 -7.70
CA LEU A 264 -0.76 -8.61 -6.88
C LEU A 264 -1.22 -7.29 -7.51
N ALA A 265 -2.53 -7.05 -7.49
CA ALA A 265 -3.10 -5.77 -7.89
C ALA A 265 -4.27 -5.38 -6.99
N ASN A 266 -4.52 -4.06 -6.92
CA ASN A 266 -5.68 -3.49 -6.25
C ASN A 266 -6.76 -3.23 -7.31
N ILE A 267 -7.76 -4.08 -7.35
CA ILE A 267 -8.81 -4.14 -8.39
C ILE A 267 -10.17 -4.43 -7.77
N PRO A 268 -11.28 -4.24 -8.50
CA PRO A 268 -12.58 -4.72 -8.07
C PRO A 268 -12.57 -6.21 -7.78
N ASN A 269 -13.21 -6.62 -6.70
CA ASN A 269 -13.21 -8.00 -6.20
C ASN A 269 -13.72 -9.01 -7.24
N ASN A 270 -14.82 -8.68 -7.92
CA ASN A 270 -15.45 -9.55 -8.93
C ASN A 270 -15.54 -11.04 -8.52
N GLY A 271 -15.65 -11.31 -7.20
CA GLY A 271 -15.76 -12.66 -6.65
C GLY A 271 -14.43 -13.32 -6.26
N ALA A 272 -13.28 -12.68 -6.41
CA ALA A 272 -11.96 -13.21 -5.98
C ALA A 272 -11.98 -13.61 -4.50
N ILE A 273 -12.47 -12.75 -3.64
CA ILE A 273 -12.83 -13.06 -2.25
C ILE A 273 -14.33 -13.31 -2.21
N SER A 274 -14.74 -14.57 -2.17
CA SER A 274 -16.13 -14.99 -2.46
C SER A 274 -17.19 -14.54 -1.45
N ASN A 275 -16.80 -13.96 -0.32
CA ASN A 275 -17.69 -13.41 0.70
C ASN A 275 -17.48 -11.90 0.95
N MET A 276 -16.92 -11.19 -0.03
CA MET A 276 -16.84 -9.72 -0.10
C MET A 276 -17.69 -9.21 -1.27
N ASP A 277 -18.11 -7.95 -1.21
CA ASP A 277 -18.91 -7.34 -2.27
C ASP A 277 -18.14 -7.29 -3.60
N PRO A 278 -18.77 -7.53 -4.74
CA PRO A 278 -18.10 -7.58 -6.04
C PRO A 278 -17.40 -6.28 -6.44
N ASP A 279 -17.90 -5.13 -5.99
CA ASP A 279 -17.38 -3.80 -6.28
C ASP A 279 -16.34 -3.31 -5.26
N SER A 280 -16.01 -4.13 -4.24
CA SER A 280 -14.95 -3.83 -3.29
C SER A 280 -13.60 -3.77 -4.00
N ILE A 281 -12.80 -2.75 -3.74
CA ILE A 281 -11.39 -2.78 -4.15
C ILE A 281 -10.64 -3.71 -3.20
N VAL A 282 -10.02 -4.74 -3.76
CA VAL A 282 -9.27 -5.75 -3.01
C VAL A 282 -7.86 -5.90 -3.58
N GLU A 283 -6.91 -6.27 -2.74
CA GLU A 283 -5.55 -6.63 -3.14
C GLU A 283 -5.46 -8.17 -3.17
N VAL A 284 -5.37 -8.70 -4.38
CA VAL A 284 -5.41 -10.16 -4.63
C VAL A 284 -4.43 -10.55 -5.74
N PRO A 285 -4.03 -11.84 -5.82
CA PRO A 285 -3.32 -12.35 -6.98
C PRO A 285 -4.16 -12.19 -8.25
N CYS A 286 -3.51 -11.74 -9.30
CA CYS A 286 -4.13 -11.54 -10.61
C CYS A 286 -3.24 -12.12 -11.71
N LEU A 287 -3.84 -12.57 -12.80
CA LEU A 287 -3.13 -12.87 -14.04
C LEU A 287 -3.03 -11.61 -14.89
N PHE A 288 -1.84 -11.30 -15.33
CA PHE A 288 -1.54 -10.12 -16.16
C PHE A 288 -1.33 -10.55 -17.62
N THR A 289 -2.17 -10.03 -18.50
CA THR A 289 -2.16 -10.33 -19.94
C THR A 289 -2.24 -9.05 -20.75
N SER A 290 -2.03 -9.14 -22.07
CA SER A 290 -2.24 -7.99 -22.97
C SER A 290 -3.69 -7.49 -23.02
N HIS A 291 -4.64 -8.28 -22.53
CA HIS A 291 -6.07 -7.94 -22.51
C HIS A 291 -6.50 -7.30 -21.19
N GLY A 292 -5.64 -7.34 -20.17
CA GLY A 292 -5.92 -6.77 -18.85
C GLY A 292 -5.47 -7.64 -17.69
N VAL A 293 -6.05 -7.35 -16.55
CA VAL A 293 -5.72 -7.97 -15.27
C VAL A 293 -6.95 -8.74 -14.77
N GLU A 294 -6.79 -10.03 -14.57
CA GLU A 294 -7.87 -10.92 -14.14
C GLU A 294 -7.63 -11.41 -12.71
N PRO A 295 -8.58 -11.13 -11.77
CA PRO A 295 -8.44 -11.58 -10.39
C PRO A 295 -8.52 -13.10 -10.28
N MET A 296 -7.64 -13.68 -9.49
CA MET A 296 -7.67 -15.10 -9.14
C MET A 296 -8.53 -15.34 -7.90
N ALA A 297 -9.29 -16.42 -7.90
CA ALA A 297 -10.09 -16.80 -6.74
C ALA A 297 -9.20 -17.16 -5.53
N THR A 298 -9.38 -16.47 -4.43
CA THR A 298 -8.67 -16.71 -3.16
C THR A 298 -9.54 -17.44 -2.13
N GLY A 299 -10.83 -17.67 -2.46
CA GLY A 299 -11.80 -18.28 -1.59
C GLY A 299 -12.42 -17.31 -0.58
N LYS A 300 -12.90 -17.83 0.55
CA LYS A 300 -13.52 -17.03 1.61
C LYS A 300 -12.47 -16.42 2.54
N ALA A 301 -12.67 -15.15 2.90
CA ALA A 301 -12.01 -14.55 4.05
C ALA A 301 -12.60 -15.11 5.36
N GLY A 302 -11.79 -15.22 6.41
CA GLY A 302 -12.25 -15.53 7.75
C GLY A 302 -13.21 -14.46 8.29
N ILE A 303 -14.06 -14.82 9.25
CA ILE A 303 -15.07 -13.89 9.81
C ILE A 303 -14.40 -12.64 10.37
N PHE A 304 -13.31 -12.79 11.14
CA PHE A 304 -12.57 -11.69 11.74
C PHE A 304 -11.97 -10.76 10.67
N GLN A 305 -11.23 -11.33 9.72
CA GLN A 305 -10.59 -10.59 8.64
C GLN A 305 -11.63 -9.90 7.75
N ARG A 306 -12.73 -10.59 7.42
CA ARG A 306 -13.84 -10.00 6.66
C ARG A 306 -14.43 -8.79 7.39
N GLY A 307 -14.68 -8.89 8.69
CA GLY A 307 -15.21 -7.78 9.49
C GLY A 307 -14.31 -6.56 9.42
N LEU A 308 -13.00 -6.75 9.59
CA LEU A 308 -12.01 -5.68 9.49
C LEU A 308 -11.93 -5.08 8.07
N MET A 309 -11.93 -5.92 7.03
CA MET A 309 -11.91 -5.44 5.64
C MET A 309 -13.15 -4.64 5.28
N MET A 310 -14.34 -5.08 5.72
CA MET A 310 -15.60 -4.37 5.46
C MET A 310 -15.60 -2.97 6.08
N GLU A 311 -15.11 -2.85 7.33
CA GLU A 311 -14.98 -1.56 8.01
C GLU A 311 -14.00 -0.63 7.25
N GLN A 312 -12.79 -1.12 6.98
CA GLN A 312 -11.76 -0.32 6.28
C GLN A 312 -12.21 0.09 4.87
N GLN A 313 -12.77 -0.84 4.09
CA GLN A 313 -13.29 -0.55 2.75
C GLN A 313 -14.43 0.49 2.78
N THR A 314 -15.31 0.44 3.78
CA THR A 314 -16.35 1.46 3.94
C THR A 314 -15.74 2.83 4.16
N CYS A 315 -14.70 2.95 4.99
CA CYS A 315 -13.96 4.20 5.13
C CYS A 315 -13.39 4.72 3.80
N GLU A 316 -12.81 3.83 3.00
CA GLU A 316 -12.23 4.17 1.69
C GLU A 316 -13.30 4.68 0.70
N LYS A 317 -14.45 4.01 0.66
CA LYS A 317 -15.60 4.44 -0.16
C LYS A 317 -16.15 5.80 0.29
N LEU A 318 -16.26 6.04 1.61
CA LEU A 318 -16.72 7.32 2.17
C LEU A 318 -15.77 8.49 1.82
N VAL A 319 -14.47 8.26 1.70
CA VAL A 319 -13.54 9.29 1.22
C VAL A 319 -13.83 9.67 -0.23
N VAL A 320 -14.16 8.69 -1.08
CA VAL A 320 -14.54 8.96 -2.48
C VAL A 320 -15.90 9.65 -2.54
N ASP A 321 -16.86 9.25 -1.70
CA ASP A 321 -18.15 9.94 -1.56
C ASP A 321 -17.94 11.41 -1.13
N ALA A 322 -17.02 11.66 -0.18
CA ALA A 322 -16.67 13.02 0.25
C ALA A 322 -16.10 13.87 -0.90
N TYR A 323 -15.30 13.26 -1.77
CA TYR A 323 -14.79 13.90 -2.98
C TYR A 323 -15.90 14.24 -3.97
N GLU A 324 -16.74 13.26 -4.33
CA GLU A 324 -17.80 13.42 -5.35
C GLU A 324 -18.90 14.40 -4.91
N GLN A 325 -19.26 14.37 -3.62
CA GLN A 325 -20.36 15.16 -3.05
C GLN A 325 -19.88 16.47 -2.41
N HIS A 326 -18.57 16.71 -2.33
CA HIS A 326 -17.98 17.83 -1.59
C HIS A 326 -18.46 17.85 -0.13
N SER A 327 -18.55 16.67 0.51
CA SER A 327 -19.23 16.49 1.78
C SER A 327 -18.28 16.38 2.97
N TYR A 328 -18.40 17.34 3.91
CA TYR A 328 -17.78 17.24 5.23
C TYR A 328 -18.26 16.02 6.00
N GLU A 329 -19.58 15.76 5.98
CA GLU A 329 -20.19 14.63 6.69
C GLU A 329 -19.58 13.31 6.27
N LYS A 330 -19.43 13.07 4.96
CA LYS A 330 -18.83 11.82 4.45
C LYS A 330 -17.36 11.64 4.87
N MET A 331 -16.60 12.72 4.89
CA MET A 331 -15.22 12.66 5.36
C MET A 331 -15.14 12.41 6.88
N TRP A 332 -16.04 13.04 7.65
CA TRP A 332 -16.17 12.80 9.09
C TRP A 332 -16.59 11.37 9.39
N GLU A 333 -17.60 10.83 8.67
CA GLU A 333 -18.03 9.43 8.78
C GLU A 333 -16.87 8.46 8.52
N ALA A 334 -16.05 8.71 7.50
CA ALA A 334 -14.87 7.91 7.19
C ALA A 334 -13.87 7.89 8.35
N PHE A 335 -13.62 9.04 8.97
CA PHE A 335 -12.71 9.14 10.11
C PHE A 335 -13.32 8.46 11.36
N ALA A 336 -14.60 8.71 11.64
CA ALA A 336 -15.27 8.19 12.82
C ALA A 336 -15.44 6.66 12.80
N LEU A 337 -15.60 6.08 11.62
CA LEU A 337 -15.72 4.62 11.45
C LEU A 337 -14.37 3.91 11.55
N ASN A 338 -13.25 4.62 11.28
CA ASN A 338 -11.96 3.96 11.18
C ASN A 338 -11.48 3.40 12.52
N LYS A 339 -11.07 2.14 12.51
CA LYS A 339 -10.60 1.40 13.69
C LYS A 339 -9.48 2.09 14.49
N THR A 340 -8.70 2.97 13.87
CA THR A 340 -7.61 3.68 14.54
C THR A 340 -8.09 4.89 15.34
N VAL A 341 -9.33 5.34 15.13
CA VAL A 341 -9.91 6.52 15.77
C VAL A 341 -10.81 6.08 16.93
N PRO A 342 -10.60 6.61 18.16
CA PRO A 342 -11.30 6.09 19.34
C PRO A 342 -12.77 6.51 19.43
N ASP A 343 -13.13 7.68 18.91
CA ASP A 343 -14.51 8.19 18.93
C ASP A 343 -14.77 9.30 17.90
N ALA A 344 -16.05 9.60 17.68
CA ALA A 344 -16.52 10.57 16.72
C ALA A 344 -16.10 12.04 17.03
N LEU A 345 -15.87 12.41 18.28
CA LEU A 345 -15.40 13.75 18.65
C LEU A 345 -13.93 13.93 18.29
N VAL A 346 -13.13 12.88 18.48
CA VAL A 346 -11.73 12.87 18.04
C VAL A 346 -11.64 12.94 16.52
N ALA A 347 -12.47 12.15 15.81
CA ALA A 347 -12.59 12.22 14.35
C ALA A 347 -12.85 13.65 13.86
N LYS A 348 -13.84 14.33 14.50
CA LYS A 348 -14.19 15.71 14.17
C LYS A 348 -13.02 16.66 14.37
N LYS A 349 -12.33 16.62 15.50
CA LYS A 349 -11.18 17.49 15.79
C LYS A 349 -10.04 17.31 14.79
N ILE A 350 -9.74 16.07 14.41
CA ILE A 350 -8.71 15.77 13.41
C ILE A 350 -9.11 16.36 12.05
N LEU A 351 -10.37 16.17 11.63
CA LEU A 351 -10.87 16.68 10.36
C LEU A 351 -10.85 18.22 10.33
N ASP A 352 -11.32 18.85 11.40
CA ASP A 352 -11.35 20.32 11.54
C ASP A 352 -9.92 20.93 11.45
N ASP A 353 -8.91 20.25 12.02
CA ASP A 353 -7.50 20.67 11.90
C ASP A 353 -6.91 20.39 10.51
N MET A 354 -7.38 19.35 9.81
CA MET A 354 -6.86 18.98 8.48
C MET A 354 -7.43 19.86 7.36
N ILE A 355 -8.68 20.33 7.46
CA ILE A 355 -9.35 21.11 6.42
C ILE A 355 -8.55 22.38 6.03
N PRO A 356 -8.15 23.27 6.96
CA PRO A 356 -7.42 24.48 6.61
C PRO A 356 -6.09 24.21 5.92
N GLU A 357 -5.38 23.16 6.34
CA GLU A 357 -4.09 22.77 5.76
C GLU A 357 -4.24 22.18 4.35
N ASN A 358 -5.35 21.51 4.08
CA ASN A 358 -5.66 20.89 2.81
C ASN A 358 -6.43 21.79 1.84
N LYS A 359 -6.79 23.00 2.21
CA LYS A 359 -7.57 23.93 1.38
C LYS A 359 -7.04 24.10 -0.06
N PRO A 360 -5.71 24.10 -0.32
CA PRO A 360 -5.21 24.18 -1.69
C PRO A 360 -5.40 22.92 -2.55
N TYR A 361 -5.76 21.78 -1.93
CA TYR A 361 -5.72 20.47 -2.57
C TYR A 361 -7.05 19.72 -2.55
N TRP A 362 -7.85 19.92 -1.50
CA TRP A 362 -9.15 19.27 -1.36
C TRP A 362 -10.25 20.07 -2.05
N PRO A 363 -11.33 19.41 -2.51
CA PRO A 363 -12.55 20.14 -2.80
C PRO A 363 -13.03 20.87 -1.53
N GLU A 364 -13.78 21.94 -1.70
CA GLU A 364 -14.42 22.63 -0.56
C GLU A 364 -15.47 21.68 0.04
N LEU A 365 -15.19 21.16 1.22
CA LEU A 365 -16.12 20.29 1.95
C LEU A 365 -17.18 21.15 2.65
N LYS A 366 -18.45 20.83 2.42
CA LYS A 366 -19.63 21.56 2.94
C LYS A 366 -20.46 20.70 3.87
#